data_2e416f91285f70383afbcefa52006499
#
_entry.id   2e416f91285f70383afbcefa52006499
#
_cell.length_a   1.000
_cell.length_b   1.000
_cell.length_c   1.000
_cell.angle_alpha   90.00
_cell.angle_beta   90.00
_cell.angle_gamma   90.00
#
_symmetry.space_group_name_H-M   'P 1'
#
loop_
_entity.id
_entity.type
_entity.pdbx_description
1 polymer ?
#
loop_
_entity_poly.entity_id
_entity_poly.type
_entity_poly.pdbx_seq_one_letter_code
_entity_poly.pdbx_strand_id
1 'polypeptide(L)'
;TENRQDTSVSMCAVVKGYPLVIRNSDNPERRFGIPFDSPLFHWYSTRDMRRQLRAYLKEAFGIAPDVADRALEQARAAQAQFKGELVAAGRDVLSRVELENGYAIALASRPYHNDPLVNHDIDTLITSLGIPVLPPDAIPGVNDVDLRNSLIDVVNNFHARMLGSAVIAASCPHLEYVQLVSFG
;
A
#
# COMPACT_ATOMS: atom_id res chain seq x y z
N THR A 1 -7.68 5.58 -5.49
CA THR A 1 -7.78 4.20 -5.03
C THR A 1 -7.76 3.28 -6.22
N GLU A 2 -6.98 2.22 -6.15
CA GLU A 2 -6.72 1.34 -7.26
C GLU A 2 -7.85 0.32 -7.45
N ASN A 3 -8.49 -0.07 -6.36
CA ASN A 3 -9.62 -0.98 -6.40
C ASN A 3 -10.92 -0.17 -6.41
N ARG A 4 -11.55 -0.07 -7.56
CA ARG A 4 -12.78 0.71 -7.79
C ARG A 4 -14.06 -0.04 -7.46
N GLN A 5 -13.97 -1.12 -6.70
CA GLN A 5 -15.14 -1.96 -6.54
C GLN A 5 -16.20 -1.37 -5.63
N ASP A 6 -15.86 -0.29 -4.90
CA ASP A 6 -16.85 0.38 -4.09
C ASP A 6 -16.64 1.85 -3.78
N THR A 7 -17.75 2.45 -3.44
CA THR A 7 -17.97 3.87 -3.25
C THR A 7 -17.29 4.48 -2.03
N SER A 8 -16.70 3.66 -1.17
CA SER A 8 -16.17 4.12 0.11
C SER A 8 -14.83 3.47 0.45
N VAL A 9 -13.79 3.90 -0.24
CA VAL A 9 -12.44 3.49 0.14
C VAL A 9 -11.93 4.38 1.25
N SER A 10 -11.87 3.82 2.45
CA SER A 10 -11.45 4.54 3.64
C SER A 10 -10.12 4.00 4.18
N MET A 11 -9.26 4.88 4.65
CA MET A 11 -8.11 4.49 5.46
C MET A 11 -8.51 4.29 6.91
N CYS A 12 -7.66 3.61 7.67
CA CYS A 12 -7.79 3.42 9.11
C CYS A 12 -8.03 4.77 9.81
N ALA A 13 -9.04 4.83 10.68
CA ALA A 13 -9.38 6.03 11.43
C ALA A 13 -8.22 6.51 12.34
N VAL A 14 -7.43 5.56 12.85
CA VAL A 14 -6.23 5.85 13.66
C VAL A 14 -5.21 6.65 12.83
N VAL A 15 -4.91 6.23 11.62
CA VAL A 15 -3.98 6.94 10.72
C VAL A 15 -4.47 8.33 10.41
N LYS A 16 -5.77 8.53 10.19
CA LYS A 16 -6.34 9.85 9.95
C LYS A 16 -6.31 10.75 11.18
N GLY A 17 -6.49 10.18 12.35
CA GLY A 17 -6.57 10.92 13.62
C GLY A 17 -5.21 11.20 14.27
N TYR A 18 -4.16 10.49 13.90
CA TYR A 18 -2.85 10.55 14.57
C TYR A 18 -2.27 11.97 14.66
N PRO A 19 -2.27 12.79 13.60
CA PRO A 19 -1.73 14.15 13.68
C PRO A 19 -2.47 15.03 14.69
N LEU A 20 -3.79 14.84 14.79
CA LEU A 20 -4.62 15.56 15.76
C LEU A 20 -4.31 15.13 17.20
N VAL A 21 -4.13 13.84 17.42
CA VAL A 21 -3.73 13.29 18.72
C VAL A 21 -2.37 13.87 19.14
N ILE A 22 -1.37 13.83 18.26
CA ILE A 22 -0.03 14.39 18.55
C ILE A 22 -0.12 15.87 18.88
N ARG A 23 -0.87 16.65 18.08
CA ARG A 23 -1.04 18.08 18.31
C ARG A 23 -1.68 18.39 19.67
N ASN A 24 -2.64 17.57 20.10
CA ASN A 24 -3.38 17.79 21.34
C ASN A 24 -2.70 17.24 22.59
N SER A 25 -1.91 16.17 22.45
CA SER A 25 -1.25 15.53 23.60
C SER A 25 0.18 16.02 23.84
N ASP A 26 0.99 16.03 22.81
CA ASP A 26 2.44 16.26 22.91
C ASP A 26 2.96 17.25 21.84
N ASN A 27 2.22 18.30 21.59
CA ASN A 27 2.45 19.27 20.54
C ASN A 27 3.95 19.63 20.38
N PRO A 28 4.64 19.17 19.30
CA PRO A 28 6.08 19.35 19.12
C PRO A 28 6.48 20.82 19.01
N GLU A 29 5.61 21.66 18.43
CA GLU A 29 5.86 23.07 18.29
C GLU A 29 5.87 23.79 19.65
N ARG A 30 4.89 23.52 20.50
CA ARG A 30 4.82 24.08 21.83
C ARG A 30 5.91 23.57 22.78
N ARG A 31 6.26 22.27 22.65
CA ARG A 31 7.17 21.61 23.58
C ARG A 31 8.65 21.76 23.20
N PHE A 32 8.95 21.76 21.90
CA PHE A 32 10.31 21.68 21.40
C PHE A 32 10.65 22.78 20.38
N GLY A 33 9.71 23.65 20.03
CA GLY A 33 9.90 24.67 18.99
C GLY A 33 10.06 24.08 17.58
N ILE A 34 9.63 22.82 17.37
CA ILE A 34 9.71 22.13 16.08
C ILE A 34 8.42 22.37 15.31
N PRO A 35 8.44 22.96 14.12
CA PRO A 35 7.25 23.12 13.30
C PRO A 35 6.51 21.80 13.10
N PHE A 36 5.21 21.77 13.28
CA PHE A 36 4.38 20.58 13.14
C PHE A 36 3.25 20.81 12.14
N ASP A 37 3.50 20.35 10.93
CA ASP A 37 2.52 20.39 9.85
C ASP A 37 1.75 19.10 9.71
N SER A 38 0.45 19.22 9.45
CA SER A 38 -0.43 18.07 9.22
C SER A 38 -1.43 18.36 8.09
N PRO A 39 -0.92 18.56 6.86
CA PRO A 39 -1.80 18.86 5.73
C PRO A 39 -2.65 17.64 5.37
N LEU A 40 -3.91 17.87 5.02
CA LEU A 40 -4.82 16.83 4.57
C LEU A 40 -4.88 16.82 3.04
N PHE A 41 -4.55 15.65 2.46
CA PHE A 41 -4.63 15.42 1.02
C PHE A 41 -5.65 14.34 0.67
N HIS A 42 -6.47 14.59 -0.38
CA HIS A 42 -7.46 13.64 -0.87
C HIS A 42 -6.95 12.91 -2.10
N TRP A 43 -6.54 11.67 -1.93
CA TRP A 43 -5.94 10.86 -3.01
C TRP A 43 -6.94 10.35 -4.05
N TYR A 44 -8.23 10.28 -3.74
CA TYR A 44 -9.27 9.80 -4.66
C TYR A 44 -9.63 10.79 -5.77
N SER A 45 -9.22 12.05 -5.65
CA SER A 45 -9.46 13.10 -6.65
C SER A 45 -8.14 13.77 -7.03
N THR A 46 -7.67 13.53 -8.25
CA THR A 46 -6.47 14.19 -8.77
C THR A 46 -6.60 15.73 -8.78
N ARG A 47 -7.79 16.24 -9.06
CA ARG A 47 -8.07 17.67 -9.04
C ARG A 47 -7.93 18.26 -7.64
N ASP A 48 -8.51 17.60 -6.64
CA ASP A 48 -8.46 18.08 -5.27
C ASP A 48 -7.06 17.94 -4.68
N MET A 49 -6.38 16.83 -4.93
CA MET A 49 -4.98 16.64 -4.56
C MET A 49 -4.10 17.76 -5.11
N ARG A 50 -4.20 18.05 -6.39
CA ARG A 50 -3.43 19.13 -7.03
C ARG A 50 -3.71 20.48 -6.41
N ARG A 51 -4.97 20.81 -6.17
CA ARG A 51 -5.38 22.08 -5.51
C ARG A 51 -4.79 22.18 -4.11
N GLN A 52 -4.93 21.13 -3.31
CA GLN A 52 -4.45 21.09 -1.92
C GLN A 52 -2.92 21.16 -1.87
N LEU A 53 -2.23 20.43 -2.74
CA LEU A 53 -0.77 20.44 -2.80
C LEU A 53 -0.23 21.83 -3.19
N ARG A 54 -0.79 22.45 -4.20
CA ARG A 54 -0.41 23.83 -4.60
C ARG A 54 -0.58 24.82 -3.45
N ALA A 55 -1.72 24.76 -2.76
CA ALA A 55 -2.00 25.65 -1.64
C ALA A 55 -0.97 25.46 -0.52
N TYR A 56 -0.78 24.23 -0.09
CA TYR A 56 0.16 23.90 0.99
C TYR A 56 1.60 24.27 0.66
N LEU A 57 2.10 23.87 -0.51
CA LEU A 57 3.49 24.15 -0.89
C LEU A 57 3.76 25.65 -1.08
N LYS A 58 2.77 26.39 -1.55
CA LYS A 58 2.87 27.86 -1.65
C LYS A 58 2.93 28.51 -0.26
N GLU A 59 2.05 28.11 0.64
CA GLU A 59 1.96 28.67 1.98
C GLU A 59 3.16 28.32 2.86
N ALA A 60 3.52 27.03 2.92
CA ALA A 60 4.56 26.53 3.81
C ALA A 60 5.98 26.78 3.28
N PHE A 61 6.18 26.77 1.94
CA PHE A 61 7.52 26.78 1.35
C PHE A 61 7.71 27.83 0.24
N GLY A 62 6.70 28.64 -0.07
CA GLY A 62 6.78 29.64 -1.14
C GLY A 62 6.91 29.08 -2.56
N ILE A 63 6.59 27.79 -2.75
CA ILE A 63 6.75 27.10 -4.03
C ILE A 63 5.67 27.54 -5.03
N ALA A 64 6.09 27.87 -6.25
CA ALA A 64 5.18 28.26 -7.32
C ALA A 64 4.28 27.09 -7.76
N PRO A 65 3.01 27.35 -8.14
CA PRO A 65 2.06 26.29 -8.49
C PRO A 65 2.49 25.39 -9.66
N ASP A 66 3.20 25.95 -10.65
CA ASP A 66 3.71 25.18 -11.79
C ASP A 66 4.84 24.22 -11.40
N VAL A 67 5.66 24.58 -10.40
CA VAL A 67 6.69 23.70 -9.84
C VAL A 67 6.04 22.56 -9.07
N ALA A 68 5.03 22.87 -8.27
CA ALA A 68 4.26 21.87 -7.54
C ALA A 68 3.58 20.86 -8.50
N ASP A 69 3.04 21.34 -9.63
CA ASP A 69 2.45 20.47 -10.64
C ASP A 69 3.45 19.54 -11.28
N ARG A 70 4.59 20.06 -11.72
CA ARG A 70 5.64 19.21 -12.30
C ARG A 70 6.13 18.16 -11.32
N ALA A 71 6.31 18.53 -10.05
CA ALA A 71 6.70 17.58 -9.01
C ALA A 71 5.63 16.48 -8.79
N LEU A 72 4.34 16.86 -8.78
CA LEU A 72 3.24 15.89 -8.66
C LEU A 72 3.21 14.92 -9.85
N GLU A 73 3.37 15.40 -11.08
CA GLU A 73 3.39 14.53 -12.26
C GLU A 73 4.60 13.58 -12.25
N GLN A 74 5.78 14.05 -11.86
CA GLN A 74 6.97 13.20 -11.72
C GLN A 74 6.79 12.15 -10.62
N ALA A 75 6.24 12.52 -9.48
CA ALA A 75 5.95 11.60 -8.39
C ALA A 75 4.94 10.51 -8.81
N ARG A 76 3.92 10.88 -9.57
CA ARG A 76 2.93 9.94 -10.12
C ARG A 76 3.56 8.97 -11.13
N ALA A 77 4.40 9.48 -12.01
CA ALA A 77 5.12 8.65 -12.99
C ALA A 77 6.05 7.65 -12.28
N ALA A 78 6.82 8.10 -11.30
CA ALA A 78 7.70 7.23 -10.51
C ALA A 78 6.91 6.16 -9.73
N GLN A 79 5.76 6.52 -9.15
CA GLN A 79 4.89 5.58 -8.46
C GLN A 79 4.30 4.54 -9.43
N ALA A 80 3.90 4.95 -10.62
CA ALA A 80 3.38 4.03 -11.63
C ALA A 80 4.48 3.08 -12.14
N GLN A 81 5.68 3.60 -12.36
CA GLN A 81 6.83 2.79 -12.74
C GLN A 81 7.15 1.74 -11.66
N PHE A 82 7.30 2.16 -10.41
CA PHE A 82 7.57 1.26 -9.28
C PHE A 82 6.55 0.11 -9.20
N LYS A 83 5.26 0.42 -9.33
CA LYS A 83 4.21 -0.60 -9.31
C LYS A 83 4.30 -1.56 -10.47
N GLY A 84 4.59 -1.05 -11.67
CA GLY A 84 4.79 -1.87 -12.85
C GLY A 84 5.97 -2.84 -12.69
N GLU A 85 7.08 -2.35 -12.18
CA GLU A 85 8.29 -3.15 -11.91
C GLU A 85 8.04 -4.21 -10.84
N LEU A 86 7.31 -3.86 -9.77
CA LEU A 86 6.97 -4.80 -8.70
C LEU A 86 6.09 -5.95 -9.22
N VAL A 87 5.07 -5.65 -10.01
CA VAL A 87 4.20 -6.67 -10.62
C VAL A 87 4.97 -7.51 -11.66
N ALA A 88 5.88 -6.90 -12.41
CA ALA A 88 6.74 -7.64 -13.34
C ALA A 88 7.64 -8.63 -12.60
N ALA A 89 8.30 -8.20 -11.53
CA ALA A 89 9.10 -9.07 -10.68
C ALA A 89 8.28 -10.23 -10.08
N GLY A 90 7.06 -9.95 -9.63
CA GLY A 90 6.14 -11.00 -9.15
C GLY A 90 5.77 -12.01 -10.22
N ARG A 91 5.52 -11.55 -11.45
CA ARG A 91 5.26 -12.44 -12.61
C ARG A 91 6.46 -13.32 -12.93
N ASP A 92 7.67 -12.76 -12.90
CA ASP A 92 8.90 -13.53 -13.17
C ASP A 92 9.13 -14.61 -12.11
N VAL A 93 8.84 -14.32 -10.84
CA VAL A 93 8.89 -15.32 -9.76
C VAL A 93 7.88 -16.42 -10.01
N LEU A 94 6.61 -16.11 -10.30
CA LEU A 94 5.58 -17.11 -10.54
C LEU A 94 5.90 -17.97 -11.75
N SER A 95 6.38 -17.39 -12.85
CA SER A 95 6.80 -18.15 -14.04
C SER A 95 7.96 -19.11 -13.74
N ARG A 96 8.91 -18.69 -12.92
CA ARG A 96 10.04 -19.54 -12.52
C ARG A 96 9.59 -20.72 -11.67
N VAL A 97 8.78 -20.49 -10.63
CA VAL A 97 8.32 -21.59 -9.77
C VAL A 97 7.42 -22.57 -10.52
N GLU A 98 6.64 -22.08 -11.50
CA GLU A 98 5.86 -22.94 -12.39
C GLU A 98 6.78 -23.87 -13.23
N LEU A 99 7.83 -23.31 -13.86
CA LEU A 99 8.80 -24.09 -14.63
C LEU A 99 9.55 -25.14 -13.79
N GLU A 100 9.81 -24.81 -12.52
CA GLU A 100 10.49 -25.67 -11.57
C GLU A 100 9.53 -26.64 -10.86
N ASN A 101 8.25 -26.63 -11.20
CA ASN A 101 7.17 -27.38 -10.51
C ASN A 101 7.18 -27.15 -8.99
N GLY A 102 7.55 -25.94 -8.58
CA GLY A 102 7.57 -25.45 -7.20
C GLY A 102 6.39 -24.56 -6.88
N TYR A 103 6.53 -23.78 -5.83
CA TYR A 103 5.54 -22.79 -5.44
C TYR A 103 6.20 -21.58 -4.78
N ALA A 104 5.49 -20.46 -4.78
CA ALA A 104 5.80 -19.26 -4.01
C ALA A 104 4.75 -19.05 -2.90
N ILE A 105 5.09 -18.25 -1.90
CA ILE A 105 4.15 -17.85 -0.85
C ILE A 105 3.69 -16.40 -1.10
N ALA A 106 2.37 -16.20 -1.23
CA ALA A 106 1.74 -14.92 -1.07
C ALA A 106 1.68 -14.57 0.43
N LEU A 107 2.62 -13.77 0.90
CA LEU A 107 2.67 -13.33 2.30
C LEU A 107 1.74 -12.14 2.48
N ALA A 108 0.46 -12.40 2.66
CA ALA A 108 -0.58 -11.40 2.76
C ALA A 108 -0.54 -10.70 4.12
N SER A 109 -0.39 -9.39 4.06
CA SER A 109 -0.26 -8.57 5.26
C SER A 109 -0.59 -7.10 4.95
N ARG A 110 -0.66 -6.30 5.98
CA ARG A 110 -0.65 -4.84 5.80
C ARG A 110 0.77 -4.37 5.46
N PRO A 111 0.96 -3.28 4.72
CA PRO A 111 2.27 -2.85 4.22
C PRO A 111 3.37 -2.72 5.29
N TYR A 112 3.01 -2.35 6.51
CA TYR A 112 3.99 -2.23 7.59
C TYR A 112 4.55 -3.57 8.09
N HIS A 113 3.88 -4.69 7.79
CA HIS A 113 4.42 -6.03 8.06
C HIS A 113 5.52 -6.45 7.07
N ASN A 114 5.80 -5.66 6.04
CA ASN A 114 6.95 -5.90 5.16
C ASN A 114 8.27 -5.39 5.79
N ASP A 115 8.20 -4.71 6.94
CA ASP A 115 9.37 -4.30 7.70
C ASP A 115 9.88 -5.47 8.56
N PRO A 116 11.17 -5.84 8.46
CA PRO A 116 11.74 -6.97 9.20
C PRO A 116 11.58 -6.88 10.72
N LEU A 117 11.62 -5.67 11.28
CA LEU A 117 11.41 -5.45 12.72
C LEU A 117 9.96 -5.75 13.14
N VAL A 118 9.00 -5.62 12.22
CA VAL A 118 7.58 -5.86 12.49
C VAL A 118 7.20 -7.30 12.22
N ASN A 119 7.74 -7.91 11.16
CA ASN A 119 7.42 -9.28 10.78
C ASN A 119 8.35 -10.34 11.39
N HIS A 120 9.34 -9.92 12.21
CA HIS A 120 10.31 -10.80 12.83
C HIS A 120 11.09 -11.67 11.83
N ASP A 121 11.46 -11.12 10.69
CA ASP A 121 12.19 -11.78 9.60
C ASP A 121 11.50 -13.05 9.05
N ILE A 122 10.17 -13.14 9.12
CA ILE A 122 9.41 -14.29 8.59
C ILE A 122 9.65 -14.48 7.09
N ASP A 123 9.69 -13.41 6.31
CA ASP A 123 9.99 -13.44 4.88
C ASP A 123 11.41 -13.95 4.61
N THR A 124 12.39 -13.54 5.40
CA THR A 124 13.77 -14.03 5.36
C THR A 124 13.85 -15.50 5.74
N LEU A 125 13.12 -15.93 6.78
CA LEU A 125 13.04 -17.32 7.17
C LEU A 125 12.51 -18.20 6.03
N ILE A 126 11.38 -17.81 5.43
CA ILE A 126 10.76 -18.58 4.34
C ILE A 126 11.68 -18.62 3.12
N THR A 127 12.31 -17.52 2.74
CA THR A 127 13.24 -17.49 1.60
C THR A 127 14.52 -18.28 1.87
N SER A 128 14.96 -18.40 3.12
CA SER A 128 16.09 -19.25 3.49
C SER A 128 15.82 -20.74 3.28
N LEU A 129 14.55 -21.14 3.22
CA LEU A 129 14.12 -22.50 2.87
C LEU A 129 14.03 -22.73 1.34
N GLY A 130 14.41 -21.74 0.54
CA GLY A 130 14.35 -21.79 -0.92
C GLY A 130 12.95 -21.49 -1.49
N ILE A 131 12.01 -21.00 -0.68
CA ILE A 131 10.65 -20.71 -1.10
C ILE A 131 10.52 -19.19 -1.35
N PRO A 132 10.23 -18.74 -2.59
CA PRO A 132 10.01 -17.34 -2.89
C PRO A 132 8.79 -16.77 -2.16
N VAL A 133 8.90 -15.50 -1.71
CA VAL A 133 7.83 -14.78 -1.02
C VAL A 133 7.41 -13.57 -1.86
N LEU A 134 6.11 -13.40 -2.05
CA LEU A 134 5.51 -12.28 -2.75
C LEU A 134 4.58 -11.48 -1.82
N PRO A 135 4.78 -10.17 -1.66
CA PRO A 135 3.77 -9.33 -1.02
C PRO A 135 2.54 -9.21 -1.95
N PRO A 136 1.34 -8.88 -1.42
CA PRO A 136 0.14 -8.72 -2.22
C PRO A 136 0.29 -7.76 -3.41
N ASP A 137 1.08 -6.71 -3.25
CA ASP A 137 1.32 -5.71 -4.29
C ASP A 137 2.13 -6.22 -5.49
N ALA A 138 2.87 -7.34 -5.33
CA ALA A 138 3.64 -7.98 -6.38
C ALA A 138 2.82 -9.03 -7.16
N ILE A 139 1.65 -9.41 -6.68
CA ILE A 139 0.83 -10.46 -7.30
C ILE A 139 0.10 -9.89 -8.52
N PRO A 140 0.34 -10.40 -9.74
CA PRO A 140 -0.34 -9.94 -10.95
C PRO A 140 -1.87 -10.06 -10.83
N GLY A 141 -2.60 -9.03 -11.23
CA GLY A 141 -4.07 -9.02 -11.24
C GLY A 141 -4.74 -8.82 -9.88
N VAL A 142 -4.00 -8.66 -8.79
CA VAL A 142 -4.57 -8.52 -7.43
C VAL A 142 -5.57 -7.38 -7.31
N ASN A 143 -5.37 -6.30 -8.05
CA ASN A 143 -6.25 -5.14 -8.04
C ASN A 143 -7.49 -5.30 -8.94
N ASP A 144 -7.52 -6.33 -9.78
CA ASP A 144 -8.59 -6.59 -10.74
C ASP A 144 -9.56 -7.68 -10.25
N VAL A 145 -9.28 -8.28 -9.10
CA VAL A 145 -10.14 -9.31 -8.50
C VAL A 145 -11.48 -8.70 -8.10
N ASP A 146 -12.57 -9.32 -8.57
CA ASP A 146 -13.94 -8.94 -8.21
C ASP A 146 -14.30 -9.47 -6.80
N LEU A 147 -14.42 -8.56 -5.86
CA LEU A 147 -14.77 -8.85 -4.47
C LEU A 147 -16.26 -8.54 -4.14
N ARG A 148 -17.10 -8.21 -5.13
CA ARG A 148 -18.52 -7.85 -4.90
C ARG A 148 -19.34 -8.98 -4.27
N ASN A 149 -18.89 -10.22 -4.45
CA ASN A 149 -19.54 -11.41 -3.87
C ASN A 149 -18.92 -11.82 -2.53
N SER A 150 -18.04 -11.02 -1.95
CA SER A 150 -17.54 -11.29 -0.59
C SER A 150 -18.66 -11.13 0.44
N LEU A 151 -18.57 -11.90 1.54
CA LEU A 151 -19.59 -11.86 2.61
C LEU A 151 -19.62 -10.52 3.37
N ILE A 152 -18.61 -9.68 3.20
CA ILE A 152 -18.47 -8.38 3.87
C ILE A 152 -18.09 -7.32 2.85
N ASP A 153 -18.50 -6.09 3.11
CA ASP A 153 -18.06 -4.93 2.35
C ASP A 153 -16.57 -4.64 2.62
N VAL A 154 -15.78 -4.72 1.57
CA VAL A 154 -14.34 -4.47 1.66
C VAL A 154 -14.04 -3.01 1.31
N VAL A 155 -13.98 -2.17 2.33
CA VAL A 155 -13.80 -0.72 2.17
C VAL A 155 -12.36 -0.25 2.27
N ASN A 156 -11.44 -1.12 2.64
CA ASN A 156 -10.01 -0.79 2.82
C ASN A 156 -9.17 -1.44 1.72
N ASN A 157 -8.35 -0.66 1.03
CA ASN A 157 -7.50 -1.13 -0.06
C ASN A 157 -6.53 -2.25 0.34
N PHE A 158 -6.01 -2.23 1.57
CA PHE A 158 -5.10 -3.27 2.03
C PHE A 158 -5.85 -4.59 2.20
N HIS A 159 -7.05 -4.55 2.78
CA HIS A 159 -7.90 -5.74 2.92
C HIS A 159 -8.34 -6.26 1.55
N ALA A 160 -8.67 -5.37 0.61
CA ALA A 160 -9.02 -5.77 -0.76
C ALA A 160 -7.87 -6.54 -1.43
N ARG A 161 -6.61 -6.07 -1.30
CA ARG A 161 -5.45 -6.78 -1.86
C ARG A 161 -5.15 -8.09 -1.14
N MET A 162 -5.31 -8.14 0.18
CA MET A 162 -5.16 -9.39 0.95
C MET A 162 -6.18 -10.45 0.47
N LEU A 163 -7.45 -10.08 0.38
CA LEU A 163 -8.50 -10.96 -0.12
C LEU A 163 -8.30 -11.32 -1.60
N GLY A 164 -7.93 -10.34 -2.43
CA GLY A 164 -7.58 -10.56 -3.83
C GLY A 164 -6.44 -11.58 -3.99
N SER A 165 -5.42 -11.49 -3.14
CA SER A 165 -4.32 -12.45 -3.11
C SER A 165 -4.79 -13.86 -2.75
N ALA A 166 -5.71 -13.99 -1.79
CA ALA A 166 -6.30 -15.29 -1.43
C ALA A 166 -7.09 -15.89 -2.59
N VAL A 167 -7.90 -15.09 -3.29
CA VAL A 167 -8.66 -15.53 -4.46
C VAL A 167 -7.73 -16.01 -5.59
N ILE A 168 -6.64 -15.27 -5.86
CA ILE A 168 -5.67 -15.67 -6.88
C ILE A 168 -4.95 -16.95 -6.45
N ALA A 169 -4.48 -17.04 -5.21
CA ALA A 169 -3.80 -18.23 -4.70
C ALA A 169 -4.70 -19.48 -4.78
N ALA A 170 -5.98 -19.35 -4.46
CA ALA A 170 -6.94 -20.45 -4.56
C ALA A 170 -7.11 -20.99 -5.98
N SER A 171 -6.74 -20.25 -7.01
CA SER A 171 -6.82 -20.66 -8.43
C SER A 171 -5.45 -20.89 -9.08
N CYS A 172 -4.34 -20.70 -8.34
CA CYS A 172 -2.98 -20.83 -8.83
C CYS A 172 -2.24 -21.97 -8.09
N PRO A 173 -1.94 -23.12 -8.75
CA PRO A 173 -1.28 -24.26 -8.11
C PRO A 173 0.13 -23.97 -7.58
N HIS A 174 0.73 -22.88 -8.06
CA HIS A 174 2.10 -22.49 -7.74
C HIS A 174 2.18 -21.31 -6.77
N LEU A 175 1.05 -20.96 -6.11
CA LEU A 175 0.99 -19.86 -5.14
C LEU A 175 0.22 -20.28 -3.90
N GLU A 176 0.91 -20.42 -2.79
CA GLU A 176 0.31 -20.68 -1.49
C GLU A 176 0.02 -19.36 -0.76
N TYR A 177 -1.03 -19.34 0.07
CA TYR A 177 -1.44 -18.14 0.80
C TYR A 177 -1.11 -18.25 2.28
N VAL A 178 -0.33 -17.30 2.78
CA VAL A 178 -0.03 -17.15 4.20
C VAL A 178 -0.40 -15.73 4.64
N GLN A 179 -1.15 -15.59 5.71
CA GLN A 179 -1.56 -14.30 6.24
C GLN A 179 -0.87 -13.99 7.56
N LEU A 180 -0.22 -12.81 7.63
CA LEU A 180 0.27 -12.26 8.89
C LEU A 180 -0.82 -11.38 9.53
N VAL A 181 -1.09 -11.65 10.80
CA VAL A 181 -2.05 -10.89 11.61
C VAL A 181 -1.37 -10.42 12.89
N SER A 182 -1.59 -9.17 13.26
CA SER A 182 -1.07 -8.61 14.52
C SER A 182 -1.97 -8.91 15.70
N PHE A 183 -3.25 -9.13 15.43
CA PHE A 183 -4.28 -9.42 16.42
C PHE A 183 -5.12 -10.57 15.85
N GLY A 184 -5.14 -11.65 16.57
CA GLY A 184 -5.91 -12.86 16.21
C GLY A 184 -7.41 -12.65 16.30
#